data_09e668be18171f5e09a24106a2f2a291
#
_entry.id   09e668be18171f5e09a24106a2f2a291
#
_cell.length_a   1.000
_cell.length_b   1.000
_cell.length_c   1.000
_cell.angle_alpha   90.00
_cell.angle_beta   90.00
_cell.angle_gamma   90.00
#
_symmetry.space_group_name_H-M   'P 1'
#
loop_
_entity.id
_entity.type
_entity.pdbx_description
1 polymer ?
#
loop_
_entity_poly.entity_id
_entity_poly.type
_entity_poly.pdbx_seq_one_letter_code
_entity_poly.pdbx_strand_id
1 'polypeptide(L)'
;MRELEKLLLEDPYSMDKQKKSYFFKNYLNKLTLHHSNNSKEYKKLINYLGYSVKKKNEIDKIPFIPVRLFKELNLLSIKKDKIIKVLSSSGTTGNKLSKIYLDKKNALNQVKVLQKIMNKILGNQRLPMLIID
;
A
#
# COMPACT_ATOMS: atom_id res chain seq x y z
N MET A 1 -7.91 -10.93 -2.03
CA MET A 1 -8.51 -9.78 -2.75
C MET A 1 -9.90 -9.43 -2.23
N ARG A 2 -10.82 -10.39 -2.06
CA ARG A 2 -12.16 -10.15 -1.47
C ARG A 2 -12.15 -9.55 -0.05
N GLU A 3 -11.12 -9.84 0.77
CA GLU A 3 -11.02 -9.33 2.16
C GLU A 3 -10.78 -7.81 2.21
N LEU A 4 -9.90 -7.27 1.36
CA LEU A 4 -9.69 -5.82 1.28
C LEU A 4 -10.95 -5.10 0.79
N GLU A 5 -11.66 -5.68 -0.18
CA GLU A 5 -12.91 -5.12 -0.70
C GLU A 5 -13.99 -5.04 0.38
N LYS A 6 -14.09 -6.08 1.24
CA LYS A 6 -14.99 -6.05 2.40
C LYS A 6 -14.60 -4.93 3.38
N LEU A 7 -13.30 -4.82 3.70
CA LEU A 7 -12.81 -3.74 4.57
C LEU A 7 -13.15 -2.35 4.01
N LEU A 8 -13.06 -2.17 2.68
CA LEU A 8 -13.42 -0.89 2.05
C LEU A 8 -14.92 -0.57 2.12
N LEU A 9 -15.77 -1.55 2.44
CA LEU A 9 -17.21 -1.32 2.66
C LEU A 9 -17.53 -0.96 4.11
N GLU A 10 -16.67 -1.30 5.07
CA GLU A 10 -16.86 -0.96 6.48
C GLU A 10 -16.69 0.53 6.75
N ASP A 11 -17.25 1.00 7.85
CA ASP A 11 -17.07 2.39 8.28
C ASP A 11 -15.61 2.64 8.69
N PRO A 12 -14.99 3.76 8.27
CA PRO A 12 -13.62 4.09 8.69
C PRO A 12 -13.49 4.12 10.21
N TYR A 13 -12.42 3.53 10.73
CA TYR A 13 -12.11 3.46 12.17
C TYR A 13 -13.03 2.56 13.01
N SER A 14 -13.97 1.81 12.42
CA SER A 14 -14.91 0.96 13.14
C SER A 14 -14.30 -0.35 13.67
N MET A 15 -13.16 -0.76 13.11
CA MET A 15 -12.54 -2.05 13.43
C MET A 15 -11.84 -2.01 14.79
N ASP A 16 -12.19 -2.95 15.68
CA ASP A 16 -11.51 -3.13 16.97
C ASP A 16 -10.04 -3.60 16.78
N LYS A 17 -9.24 -3.44 17.85
CA LYS A 17 -7.81 -3.72 17.85
C LYS A 17 -7.49 -5.18 17.48
N GLN A 18 -8.27 -6.14 17.97
CA GLN A 18 -8.00 -7.58 17.77
C GLN A 18 -8.29 -7.97 16.32
N LYS A 19 -9.44 -7.58 15.78
CA LYS A 19 -9.81 -7.79 14.36
C LYS A 19 -8.81 -7.11 13.43
N LYS A 20 -8.42 -5.88 13.75
CA LYS A 20 -7.42 -5.12 12.99
C LYS A 20 -6.08 -5.85 12.96
N SER A 21 -5.58 -6.32 14.09
CA SER A 21 -4.33 -7.07 14.18
C SER A 21 -4.39 -8.37 13.37
N TYR A 22 -5.46 -9.13 13.51
CA TYR A 22 -5.68 -10.37 12.75
C TYR A 22 -5.74 -10.11 11.24
N PHE A 23 -6.47 -9.06 10.83
CA PHE A 23 -6.55 -8.66 9.43
C PHE A 23 -5.18 -8.28 8.87
N PHE A 24 -4.45 -7.40 9.55
CA PHE A 24 -3.12 -6.98 9.09
C PHE A 24 -2.14 -8.14 9.01
N LYS A 25 -2.08 -9.02 10.02
CA LYS A 25 -1.24 -10.22 9.99
C LYS A 25 -1.49 -11.04 8.73
N ASN A 26 -2.75 -11.35 8.43
CA ASN A 26 -3.09 -12.16 7.27
C ASN A 26 -2.82 -11.43 5.95
N TYR A 27 -3.20 -10.16 5.88
CA TYR A 27 -3.09 -9.38 4.65
C TYR A 27 -1.65 -9.05 4.29
N LEU A 28 -0.83 -8.64 5.26
CA LEU A 28 0.60 -8.34 5.05
C LEU A 28 1.39 -9.59 4.63
N ASN A 29 1.12 -10.76 5.23
CA ASN A 29 1.73 -12.01 4.78
C ASN A 29 1.37 -12.33 3.30
N LYS A 30 0.11 -12.14 2.91
CA LYS A 30 -0.33 -12.30 1.51
C LYS A 30 0.35 -11.30 0.57
N LEU A 31 0.46 -10.03 0.97
CA LEU A 31 1.15 -9.00 0.20
C LEU A 31 2.64 -9.31 0.04
N THR A 32 3.31 -9.72 1.11
CA THR A 32 4.72 -10.09 1.09
C THR A 32 4.97 -11.24 0.11
N LEU A 33 4.13 -12.28 0.15
CA LEU A 33 4.19 -13.38 -0.82
C LEU A 33 3.94 -12.90 -2.25
N HIS A 34 2.92 -12.05 -2.45
CA HIS A 34 2.61 -11.48 -3.76
C HIS A 34 3.79 -10.69 -4.34
N HIS A 35 4.36 -9.78 -3.55
CA HIS A 35 5.49 -8.97 -3.99
C HIS A 35 6.76 -9.80 -4.21
N SER A 36 7.01 -10.81 -3.38
CA SER A 36 8.12 -11.75 -3.58
C SER A 36 8.03 -12.52 -4.90
N ASN A 37 6.82 -12.88 -5.32
CA ASN A 37 6.60 -13.62 -6.56
C ASN A 37 6.64 -12.73 -7.81
N ASN A 38 6.35 -11.44 -7.67
CA ASN A 38 6.15 -10.54 -8.80
C ASN A 38 7.21 -9.43 -8.93
N SER A 39 8.10 -9.25 -7.94
CA SER A 39 9.20 -8.28 -7.99
C SER A 39 10.52 -8.96 -7.68
N LYS A 40 11.43 -8.94 -8.66
CA LYS A 40 12.78 -9.54 -8.52
C LYS A 40 13.59 -8.82 -7.43
N GLU A 41 13.51 -7.50 -7.39
CA GLU A 41 14.21 -6.65 -6.43
C GLU A 41 13.69 -6.90 -5.00
N TYR A 42 12.38 -6.95 -4.83
CA TYR A 42 11.78 -7.27 -3.54
C TYR A 42 12.16 -8.68 -3.07
N LYS A 43 12.12 -9.68 -3.98
CA LYS A 43 12.53 -11.05 -3.66
C LYS A 43 13.98 -11.14 -3.19
N LYS A 44 14.90 -10.44 -3.87
CA LYS A 44 16.32 -10.38 -3.45
C LYS A 44 16.45 -9.79 -2.05
N LEU A 45 15.73 -8.69 -1.79
CA LEU A 45 15.76 -8.00 -0.50
C LEU A 45 15.31 -8.92 0.65
N ILE A 46 14.15 -9.55 0.54
CA ILE A 46 13.63 -10.40 1.60
C ILE A 46 14.47 -11.66 1.80
N ASN A 47 15.07 -12.21 0.73
CA ASN A 47 16.02 -13.33 0.84
C ASN A 47 17.29 -12.90 1.58
N TYR A 48 17.81 -11.71 1.31
CA TYR A 48 18.96 -11.15 2.02
C TYR A 48 18.68 -10.98 3.53
N LEU A 49 17.44 -10.59 3.87
CA LEU A 49 16.99 -10.48 5.26
C LEU A 49 16.69 -11.84 5.92
N GLY A 50 16.91 -12.96 5.23
CA GLY A 50 16.62 -14.29 5.75
C GLY A 50 15.13 -14.57 6.00
N TYR A 51 14.23 -13.78 5.39
CA TYR A 51 12.79 -13.89 5.63
C TYR A 51 12.15 -14.99 4.77
N SER A 52 11.39 -15.87 5.42
CA SER A 52 10.63 -16.93 4.75
C SER A 52 9.20 -16.54 4.51
N VAL A 53 8.82 -16.42 3.23
CA VAL A 53 7.41 -16.18 2.81
C VAL A 53 6.53 -17.42 2.88
N LYS A 54 7.12 -18.60 3.11
CA LYS A 54 6.38 -19.89 3.18
C LYS A 54 5.64 -20.06 4.50
N LYS A 55 6.06 -19.37 5.55
CA LYS A 55 5.45 -19.40 6.87
C LYS A 55 4.58 -18.17 7.07
N LYS A 56 3.47 -18.32 7.80
CA LYS A 56 2.74 -17.17 8.34
C LYS A 56 3.54 -16.58 9.49
N ASN A 57 3.95 -15.34 9.33
CA ASN A 57 4.73 -14.64 10.35
C ASN A 57 3.85 -13.67 11.14
N GLU A 58 4.23 -13.40 12.37
CA GLU A 58 3.62 -12.33 13.17
C GLU A 58 3.95 -10.96 12.55
N ILE A 59 3.15 -9.93 12.87
CA ILE A 59 3.27 -8.60 12.26
C ILE A 59 4.66 -8.00 12.49
N ASP A 60 5.19 -8.15 13.70
CA ASP A 60 6.51 -7.66 14.11
C ASP A 60 7.68 -8.36 13.41
N LYS A 61 7.43 -9.53 12.81
CA LYS A 61 8.42 -10.31 12.04
C LYS A 61 8.36 -10.04 10.55
N ILE A 62 7.35 -9.32 10.07
CA ILE A 62 7.26 -8.98 8.65
C ILE A 62 8.27 -7.88 8.34
N PRO A 63 9.18 -8.06 7.35
CA PRO A 63 10.21 -7.09 7.06
C PRO A 63 9.60 -5.79 6.53
N PHE A 64 10.09 -4.67 7.03
CA PHE A 64 9.81 -3.36 6.45
C PHE A 64 10.90 -2.94 5.47
N ILE A 65 10.53 -2.14 4.50
CA ILE A 65 11.45 -1.58 3.52
C ILE A 65 11.65 -0.10 3.82
N PRO A 66 12.90 0.35 4.05
CA PRO A 66 13.19 1.77 4.19
C PRO A 66 12.74 2.56 2.96
N VAL A 67 12.13 3.72 3.19
CA VAL A 67 11.60 4.59 2.10
C VAL A 67 12.66 4.94 1.07
N ARG A 68 13.92 5.05 1.48
CA ARG A 68 15.06 5.31 0.58
C ARG A 68 15.14 4.28 -0.57
N LEU A 69 14.81 3.00 -0.32
CA LEU A 69 14.88 1.97 -1.36
C LEU A 69 13.87 2.18 -2.48
N PHE A 70 12.75 2.89 -2.25
CA PHE A 70 11.82 3.29 -3.31
C PHE A 70 12.40 4.36 -4.27
N LYS A 71 13.51 5.01 -3.87
CA LYS A 71 14.26 5.93 -4.75
C LYS A 71 15.30 5.17 -5.60
N GLU A 72 15.86 4.11 -5.06
CA GLU A 72 17.00 3.40 -5.65
C GLU A 72 16.58 2.16 -6.43
N LEU A 73 15.50 1.51 -6.04
CA LEU A 73 15.02 0.26 -6.63
C LEU A 73 13.68 0.44 -7.33
N ASN A 74 13.52 -0.25 -8.45
CA ASN A 74 12.23 -0.38 -9.12
C ASN A 74 11.39 -1.48 -8.45
N LEU A 75 10.74 -1.14 -7.33
CA LEU A 75 9.88 -2.06 -6.59
C LEU A 75 8.53 -2.22 -7.30
N LEU A 76 8.54 -2.85 -8.46
CA LEU A 76 7.38 -3.03 -9.33
C LEU A 76 6.91 -4.49 -9.26
N SER A 77 5.66 -4.71 -8.87
CA SER A 77 5.02 -6.03 -8.77
C SER A 77 3.85 -6.22 -9.73
N ILE A 78 3.68 -5.29 -10.67
CA ILE A 78 2.68 -5.33 -11.74
C ILE A 78 3.38 -5.20 -13.09
N LYS A 79 2.74 -5.66 -14.16
CA LYS A 79 3.25 -5.47 -15.52
C LYS A 79 3.23 -3.97 -15.86
N LYS A 80 4.23 -3.51 -16.63
CA LYS A 80 4.36 -2.08 -17.00
C LYS A 80 3.14 -1.54 -17.75
N ASP A 81 2.51 -2.34 -18.58
CA ASP A 81 1.31 -2.02 -19.35
C ASP A 81 0.05 -1.84 -18.44
N LYS A 82 0.10 -2.29 -17.20
CA LYS A 82 -0.99 -2.13 -16.21
C LYS A 82 -0.83 -0.90 -15.32
N ILE A 83 0.27 -0.17 -15.44
CA ILE A 83 0.49 1.06 -14.67
C ILE A 83 -0.37 2.17 -15.27
N ILE A 84 -1.28 2.72 -14.46
CA ILE A 84 -2.10 3.87 -14.87
C ILE A 84 -1.71 5.16 -14.14
N LYS A 85 -1.01 5.04 -13.01
CA LYS A 85 -0.59 6.20 -12.22
C LYS A 85 0.75 5.91 -11.54
N VAL A 86 1.61 6.92 -11.54
CA VAL A 86 2.86 6.91 -10.77
C VAL A 86 2.77 8.05 -9.76
N LEU A 87 2.89 7.71 -8.49
CA LEU A 87 3.03 8.68 -7.41
C LEU A 87 4.52 8.91 -7.17
N SER A 88 4.94 10.17 -7.15
CA SER A 88 6.32 10.56 -6.82
C SER A 88 6.33 11.44 -5.58
N SER A 89 7.37 11.32 -4.75
CA SER A 89 7.58 12.25 -3.63
C SER A 89 8.10 13.59 -4.14
N SER A 90 7.78 14.68 -3.42
CA SER A 90 8.48 15.95 -3.60
C SER A 90 9.96 15.77 -3.25
N GLY A 91 10.84 16.14 -4.19
CA GLY A 91 12.29 15.90 -4.06
C GLY A 91 12.98 16.93 -3.17
N THR A 92 12.78 16.88 -1.87
CA THR A 92 13.46 17.81 -0.92
C THR A 92 14.93 17.49 -0.66
N THR A 93 15.41 16.32 -1.03
CA THR A 93 16.79 15.89 -0.79
C THR A 93 17.32 15.01 -1.93
N GLY A 94 17.90 15.63 -2.96
CA GLY A 94 18.59 14.92 -4.03
C GLY A 94 17.75 14.61 -5.28
N ASN A 95 18.43 14.31 -6.40
CA ASN A 95 17.85 14.18 -7.74
C ASN A 95 16.95 12.97 -8.00
N LYS A 96 16.82 12.02 -7.05
CA LYS A 96 16.00 10.82 -7.24
C LYS A 96 14.72 10.90 -6.42
N LEU A 97 13.58 10.83 -7.11
CA LEU A 97 12.25 10.77 -6.50
C LEU A 97 11.89 9.31 -6.19
N SER A 98 11.25 9.07 -5.04
CA SER A 98 10.61 7.77 -4.80
C SER A 98 9.41 7.62 -5.73
N LYS A 99 9.21 6.41 -6.27
CA LYS A 99 8.12 6.12 -7.22
C LYS A 99 7.27 4.97 -6.69
N ILE A 100 5.96 5.18 -6.68
CA ILE A 100 4.97 4.15 -6.36
C ILE A 100 4.08 3.98 -7.59
N TYR A 101 4.04 2.76 -8.11
CA TYR A 101 3.29 2.41 -9.31
C TYR A 101 1.93 1.84 -8.95
N LEU A 102 0.87 2.39 -9.53
CA LEU A 102 -0.49 1.98 -9.26
C LEU A 102 -1.14 1.42 -10.53
N ASP A 103 -1.79 0.27 -10.38
CA ASP A 103 -2.76 -0.22 -11.35
C ASP A 103 -4.13 0.46 -11.16
N LYS A 104 -5.04 0.23 -12.09
CA LYS A 104 -6.39 0.80 -12.06
C LYS A 104 -7.14 0.48 -10.76
N LYS A 105 -7.02 -0.77 -10.28
CA LYS A 105 -7.73 -1.21 -9.08
C LYS A 105 -7.22 -0.48 -7.83
N ASN A 106 -5.90 -0.42 -7.65
CA ASN A 106 -5.31 0.26 -6.48
C ASN A 106 -5.54 1.77 -6.52
N ALA A 107 -5.46 2.40 -7.68
CA ALA A 107 -5.77 3.82 -7.83
C ALA A 107 -7.23 4.13 -7.45
N LEU A 108 -8.19 3.33 -7.93
CA LEU A 108 -9.61 3.49 -7.57
C LEU A 108 -9.86 3.22 -6.08
N ASN A 109 -9.21 2.22 -5.49
CA ASN A 109 -9.34 1.93 -4.07
C ASN A 109 -8.84 3.09 -3.21
N GLN A 110 -7.71 3.73 -3.58
CA GLN A 110 -7.21 4.91 -2.87
C GLN A 110 -8.22 6.06 -2.88
N VAL A 111 -8.82 6.35 -4.05
CA VAL A 111 -9.85 7.39 -4.16
C VAL A 111 -11.06 7.06 -3.28
N LYS A 112 -11.56 5.83 -3.32
CA LYS A 112 -12.71 5.39 -2.51
C LYS A 112 -12.44 5.51 -1.01
N VAL A 113 -11.23 5.10 -0.55
CA VAL A 113 -10.84 5.20 0.86
C VAL A 113 -10.79 6.67 1.28
N LEU A 114 -10.12 7.51 0.49
CA LEU A 114 -10.02 8.93 0.79
C LEU A 114 -11.40 9.58 0.85
N GLN A 115 -12.27 9.30 -0.11
CA GLN A 115 -13.65 9.81 -0.11
C GLN A 115 -14.40 9.40 1.16
N LYS A 116 -14.31 8.13 1.58
CA LYS A 116 -14.96 7.66 2.81
C LYS A 116 -14.46 8.37 4.05
N ILE A 117 -13.13 8.55 4.17
CA ILE A 117 -12.53 9.26 5.30
C ILE A 117 -12.99 10.73 5.30
N MET A 118 -12.96 11.39 4.14
CA MET A 118 -13.43 12.77 4.02
C MET A 118 -14.92 12.91 4.34
N ASN A 119 -15.76 11.99 3.86
CA ASN A 119 -17.20 12.00 4.16
C ASN A 119 -17.48 11.80 5.66
N LYS A 120 -16.63 11.04 6.36
CA LYS A 120 -16.76 10.86 7.81
C LYS A 120 -16.52 12.15 8.59
N ILE A 121 -15.67 13.03 8.08
CA ILE A 121 -15.28 14.31 8.72
C ILE A 121 -16.18 15.44 8.26
N LEU A 122 -16.41 15.54 6.95
CA LEU A 122 -17.07 16.68 6.30
C LEU A 122 -18.55 16.44 5.97
N GLY A 123 -19.06 15.21 6.16
CA GLY A 123 -20.38 14.80 5.70
C GLY A 123 -20.40 14.45 4.21
N ASN A 124 -21.60 14.11 3.72
CA ASN A 124 -21.80 13.63 2.33
C ASN A 124 -22.16 14.75 1.34
N GLN A 125 -22.23 15.99 1.80
CA GLN A 125 -22.57 17.11 0.95
C GLN A 125 -21.38 17.57 0.11
N ARG A 126 -21.64 18.09 -1.08
CA ARG A 126 -20.61 18.76 -1.89
C ARG A 126 -20.28 20.10 -1.24
N LEU A 127 -19.05 20.25 -0.81
CA LEU A 127 -18.52 21.49 -0.26
C LEU A 127 -17.59 22.15 -1.28
N PRO A 128 -17.59 23.48 -1.38
CA PRO A 128 -16.58 24.19 -2.13
C PRO A 128 -15.21 23.94 -1.48
N MET A 129 -14.19 23.65 -2.29
CA MET A 129 -12.83 23.41 -1.84
C MET A 129 -11.91 24.45 -2.48
N LEU A 130 -11.19 25.20 -1.66
CA LEU A 130 -10.09 26.06 -2.09
C LEU A 130 -8.77 25.33 -1.80
N ILE A 131 -8.00 25.11 -2.86
CA ILE A 131 -6.64 24.55 -2.74
C ILE A 131 -5.67 25.72 -2.89
N ILE A 132 -4.88 25.95 -1.86
CA ILE A 132 -3.80 26.94 -1.86
C ILE A 132 -2.50 26.15 -2.03
N ASP A 133 -1.82 26.34 -3.19
CA ASP A 133 -0.57 25.64 -3.54
C ASP A 133 0.61 26.64 -3.48
#